data_0f0119c1f220ac64335f0c3dff50ac1e
#
_entry.id   0f0119c1f220ac64335f0c3dff50ac1e
#
_cell.length_a   1.000
_cell.length_b   1.000
_cell.length_c   1.000
_cell.angle_alpha   90.00
_cell.angle_beta   90.00
_cell.angle_gamma   90.00
#
_symmetry.space_group_name_H-M   'P 1'
#
loop_
_entity.id
_entity.type
_entity.pdbx_description
1 polymer ?
#
loop_
_entity_poly.entity_id
_entity_poly.type
_entity_poly.pdbx_seq_one_letter_code
_entity_poly.pdbx_strand_id
1 'polypeptide(L)'
;MILIDEDFLPQAVALITSAKSRIDIATFKAEITTKPRGLRLREFFKILCDKKSQGVQINFLINWNDERRIVPMTNLYAIQELKKHKINVKVLRDDRCCHAKIIIVDRDRAIIGSHNLSVRSCHNNFEISYLIDDPASIARLSAVYDRTILDAQPAT
;
A
#
# COMPACT_ATOMS: atom_id res chain seq x y z
N MET A 1 -10.95 -8.23 12.02
CA MET A 1 -11.69 -7.02 12.48
C MET A 1 -12.11 -6.21 11.26
N ILE A 2 -13.39 -5.81 11.17
CA ILE A 2 -13.89 -4.94 10.09
C ILE A 2 -13.46 -3.50 10.36
N LEU A 3 -13.04 -2.81 9.32
CA LEU A 3 -12.62 -1.40 9.31
C LEU A 3 -13.52 -0.65 8.33
N ILE A 4 -14.24 0.34 8.82
CA ILE A 4 -15.17 1.14 8.02
C ILE A 4 -14.64 2.56 7.94
N ASP A 5 -14.57 3.11 6.72
CA ASP A 5 -14.21 4.50 6.44
C ASP A 5 -12.94 4.97 7.20
N GLU A 6 -13.09 5.85 8.18
CA GLU A 6 -11.97 6.45 8.91
C GLU A 6 -11.21 5.48 9.85
N ASP A 7 -11.75 4.28 10.13
CA ASP A 7 -11.06 3.26 10.94
C ASP A 7 -9.79 2.74 10.25
N PHE A 8 -9.78 2.75 8.92
CA PHE A 8 -8.71 2.14 8.13
C PHE A 8 -7.34 2.75 8.40
N LEU A 9 -7.22 4.06 8.29
CA LEU A 9 -5.90 4.70 8.30
C LEU A 9 -5.19 4.60 9.65
N PRO A 10 -5.85 4.80 10.83
CA PRO A 10 -5.23 4.54 12.12
C PRO A 10 -4.75 3.08 12.27
N GLN A 11 -5.54 2.11 11.81
CA GLN A 11 -5.18 0.69 11.87
C GLN A 11 -4.03 0.35 10.91
N ALA A 12 -4.02 0.92 9.71
CA ALA A 12 -2.93 0.77 8.76
C ALA A 12 -1.62 1.34 9.31
N VAL A 13 -1.67 2.52 9.92
CA VAL A 13 -0.52 3.16 10.61
C VAL A 13 -0.02 2.27 11.76
N ALA A 14 -0.91 1.81 12.64
CA ALA A 14 -0.54 0.92 13.74
C ALA A 14 0.09 -0.37 13.24
N LEU A 15 -0.46 -0.96 12.17
CA LEU A 15 0.04 -2.19 11.58
C LEU A 15 1.46 -2.01 11.02
N ILE A 16 1.72 -1.00 10.19
CA ILE A 16 3.07 -0.79 9.62
C ILE A 16 4.09 -0.37 10.68
N THR A 17 3.64 0.35 11.73
CA THR A 17 4.51 0.73 12.86
C THR A 17 5.01 -0.50 13.61
N SER A 18 4.21 -1.56 13.71
CA SER A 18 4.59 -2.82 14.38
C SER A 18 5.58 -3.67 13.58
N ALA A 19 5.83 -3.36 12.31
CA ALA A 19 6.68 -4.16 11.44
C ALA A 19 8.12 -4.30 11.97
N LYS A 20 8.65 -5.52 11.92
CA LYS A 20 10.00 -5.87 12.36
C LYS A 20 10.91 -6.26 11.19
N SER A 21 10.36 -6.90 10.16
CA SER A 21 11.15 -7.50 9.08
C SER A 21 10.66 -7.13 7.69
N ARG A 22 9.35 -7.10 7.45
CA ARG A 22 8.82 -6.96 6.09
C ARG A 22 7.46 -6.28 6.05
N ILE A 23 7.28 -5.41 5.05
CA ILE A 23 5.99 -4.80 4.68
C ILE A 23 5.78 -5.00 3.18
N ASP A 24 4.65 -5.59 2.81
CA ASP A 24 4.21 -5.77 1.42
C ASP A 24 2.92 -4.99 1.19
N ILE A 25 2.91 -4.10 0.21
CA ILE A 25 1.76 -3.25 -0.10
C ILE A 25 1.37 -3.41 -1.57
N ALA A 26 0.07 -3.55 -1.84
CA ALA A 26 -0.49 -3.36 -3.16
C ALA A 26 -1.61 -2.32 -3.10
N THR A 27 -1.64 -1.38 -4.04
CA THR A 27 -2.68 -0.36 -4.11
C THR A 27 -2.93 0.11 -5.54
N PHE A 28 -4.20 0.45 -5.83
CA PHE A 28 -4.54 1.08 -7.09
C PHE A 28 -4.11 2.55 -7.12
N LYS A 29 -4.25 3.26 -5.99
CA LYS A 29 -3.89 4.68 -5.90
C LYS A 29 -3.12 4.98 -4.61
N ALA A 30 -1.99 5.67 -4.75
CA ALA A 30 -1.21 6.23 -3.66
C ALA A 30 -1.07 7.74 -3.85
N GLU A 31 -1.44 8.51 -2.83
CA GLU A 31 -1.41 9.97 -2.88
C GLU A 31 -0.56 10.52 -1.73
N ILE A 32 0.59 11.08 -2.07
CA ILE A 32 1.39 11.87 -1.13
C ILE A 32 1.07 13.35 -1.38
N THR A 33 0.45 14.00 -0.41
CA THR A 33 -0.06 15.36 -0.57
C THR A 33 0.34 16.26 0.60
N THR A 34 0.55 17.53 0.33
CA THR A 34 0.81 18.56 1.35
C THR A 34 -0.46 19.16 1.94
N LYS A 35 -1.64 18.83 1.40
CA LYS A 35 -2.93 19.36 1.89
C LYS A 35 -3.20 18.91 3.32
N PRO A 36 -3.86 19.75 4.17
CA PRO A 36 -4.14 19.44 5.59
C PRO A 36 -4.87 18.10 5.79
N ARG A 37 -5.87 17.78 4.96
CA ARG A 37 -6.61 16.49 5.03
C ARG A 37 -5.73 15.27 4.78
N GLY A 38 -4.54 15.44 4.18
CA GLY A 38 -3.58 14.35 3.94
C GLY A 38 -2.57 14.15 5.07
N LEU A 39 -2.70 14.81 6.22
CA LEU A 39 -1.71 14.75 7.30
C LEU A 39 -1.43 13.32 7.78
N ARG A 40 -2.48 12.55 8.10
CA ARG A 40 -2.35 11.15 8.54
C ARG A 40 -1.82 10.23 7.44
N LEU A 41 -2.17 10.51 6.18
CA LEU A 41 -1.63 9.74 5.05
C LEU A 41 -0.13 10.05 4.85
N ARG A 42 0.31 11.29 5.03
CA ARG A 42 1.74 11.63 5.07
C ARG A 42 2.48 10.91 6.21
N GLU A 43 1.85 10.83 7.38
CA GLU A 43 2.39 10.08 8.51
C GLU A 43 2.61 8.60 8.13
N PHE A 44 1.62 7.97 7.47
CA PHE A 44 1.75 6.60 6.96
C PHE A 44 2.98 6.45 6.05
N PHE A 45 3.13 7.32 5.05
CA PHE A 45 4.28 7.26 4.13
C PHE A 45 5.62 7.58 4.83
N LYS A 46 5.61 8.52 5.79
CA LYS A 46 6.79 8.81 6.60
C LYS A 46 7.23 7.58 7.39
N ILE A 47 6.30 6.90 8.06
CA ILE A 47 6.59 5.66 8.81
C ILE A 47 7.15 4.59 7.88
N LEU A 48 6.63 4.41 6.66
CA LEU A 48 7.21 3.48 5.69
C LEU A 48 8.68 3.81 5.40
N CYS A 49 9.01 5.08 5.17
CA CYS A 49 10.37 5.52 4.91
C CYS A 49 11.27 5.29 6.14
N ASP A 50 10.78 5.59 7.34
CA ASP A 50 11.50 5.36 8.60
C ASP A 50 11.75 3.85 8.81
N LYS A 51 10.77 2.99 8.57
CA LYS A 51 10.92 1.52 8.62
C LYS A 51 11.95 1.02 7.61
N LYS A 52 11.96 1.56 6.41
CA LYS A 52 12.98 1.23 5.40
C LYS A 52 14.38 1.58 5.88
N SER A 53 14.57 2.73 6.50
CA SER A 53 15.87 3.16 7.05
C SER A 53 16.32 2.28 8.23
N GLN A 54 15.39 1.66 8.95
CA GLN A 54 15.63 0.70 10.03
C GLN A 54 15.93 -0.73 9.53
N GLY A 55 15.98 -0.94 8.20
CA GLY A 55 16.31 -2.24 7.60
C GLY A 55 15.11 -3.12 7.28
N VAL A 56 13.87 -2.66 7.51
CA VAL A 56 12.67 -3.42 7.13
C VAL A 56 12.60 -3.53 5.60
N GLN A 57 12.38 -4.73 5.09
CA GLN A 57 12.15 -4.96 3.66
C GLN A 57 10.77 -4.42 3.28
N ILE A 58 10.70 -3.53 2.30
CA ILE A 58 9.43 -2.98 1.83
C ILE A 58 9.28 -3.19 0.33
N ASN A 59 8.20 -3.84 -0.06
CA ASN A 59 7.79 -4.03 -1.45
C ASN A 59 6.46 -3.30 -1.68
N PHE A 60 6.41 -2.49 -2.71
CA PHE A 60 5.26 -1.65 -3.02
C PHE A 60 4.82 -1.90 -4.46
N LEU A 61 3.68 -2.57 -4.63
CA LEU A 61 3.06 -2.78 -5.93
C LEU A 61 1.99 -1.71 -6.15
N ILE A 62 2.17 -0.89 -7.18
CA ILE A 62 1.26 0.23 -7.46
C ILE A 62 0.69 0.11 -8.87
N ASN A 63 -0.54 0.59 -9.07
CA ASN A 63 -1.10 0.64 -10.41
C ASN A 63 -0.43 1.70 -11.28
N TRP A 64 -0.10 1.31 -12.52
CA TRP A 64 0.40 2.21 -13.55
C TRP A 64 -0.56 2.30 -14.74
N ASN A 65 -1.28 1.22 -15.01
CA ASN A 65 -2.17 1.10 -16.15
C ASN A 65 -3.57 1.65 -15.82
N ASP A 66 -3.86 2.83 -16.33
CA ASP A 66 -5.17 3.48 -16.25
C ASP A 66 -5.37 4.32 -17.52
N GLU A 67 -6.38 3.98 -18.31
CA GLU A 67 -6.72 4.65 -19.56
C GLU A 67 -6.96 6.16 -19.37
N ARG A 68 -7.47 6.56 -18.21
CA ARG A 68 -7.77 7.97 -17.89
C ARG A 68 -6.53 8.79 -17.56
N ARG A 69 -5.36 8.18 -17.37
CA ARG A 69 -4.09 8.80 -17.01
C ARG A 69 -4.08 9.65 -15.70
N ILE A 70 -5.20 9.76 -15.01
CA ILE A 70 -5.30 10.54 -13.76
C ILE A 70 -4.62 9.82 -12.60
N VAL A 71 -4.88 8.51 -12.46
CA VAL A 71 -4.29 7.69 -11.40
C VAL A 71 -2.78 7.52 -11.59
N PRO A 72 -2.26 7.19 -12.79
CA PRO A 72 -0.83 7.17 -13.04
C PRO A 72 -0.11 8.48 -12.66
N MET A 73 -0.67 9.64 -13.01
CA MET A 73 -0.07 10.93 -12.65
C MET A 73 0.00 11.16 -11.14
N THR A 74 -1.04 10.76 -10.39
CA THR A 74 -1.02 10.83 -8.92
C THR A 74 0.01 9.85 -8.36
N ASN A 75 0.05 8.63 -8.89
CA ASN A 75 0.95 7.57 -8.47
C ASN A 75 2.41 7.91 -8.79
N LEU A 76 2.69 8.62 -9.88
CA LEU A 76 4.05 9.00 -10.26
C LEU A 76 4.78 9.73 -9.14
N TYR A 77 4.13 10.70 -8.49
CA TYR A 77 4.74 11.42 -7.37
C TYR A 77 5.02 10.49 -6.20
N ALA A 78 4.08 9.59 -5.85
CA ALA A 78 4.31 8.61 -4.80
C ALA A 78 5.44 7.63 -5.15
N ILE A 79 5.51 7.17 -6.40
CA ILE A 79 6.60 6.31 -6.89
C ILE A 79 7.95 7.02 -6.72
N GLN A 80 8.07 8.26 -7.16
CA GLN A 80 9.30 9.03 -7.06
C GLN A 80 9.75 9.23 -5.61
N GLU A 81 8.82 9.58 -4.71
CA GLU A 81 9.13 9.76 -3.28
C GLU A 81 9.56 8.45 -2.62
N LEU A 82 8.84 7.35 -2.85
CA LEU A 82 9.20 6.04 -2.30
C LEU A 82 10.56 5.54 -2.81
N LYS A 83 10.87 5.76 -4.10
CA LYS A 83 12.17 5.38 -4.70
C LYS A 83 13.34 6.18 -4.10
N LYS A 84 13.18 7.47 -3.75
CA LYS A 84 14.21 8.25 -3.03
C LYS A 84 14.65 7.58 -1.74
N HIS A 85 13.72 6.90 -1.06
CA HIS A 85 13.98 6.14 0.15
C HIS A 85 14.38 4.67 -0.10
N LYS A 86 14.73 4.31 -1.35
CA LYS A 86 15.15 2.95 -1.75
C LYS A 86 14.10 1.87 -1.47
N ILE A 87 12.82 2.24 -1.47
CA ILE A 87 11.73 1.29 -1.41
C ILE A 87 11.58 0.61 -2.78
N ASN A 88 11.40 -0.71 -2.78
CA ASN A 88 11.19 -1.49 -3.99
C ASN A 88 9.78 -1.26 -4.54
N VAL A 89 9.66 -0.35 -5.50
CA VAL A 89 8.38 -0.02 -6.14
C VAL A 89 8.29 -0.70 -7.49
N LYS A 90 7.23 -1.48 -7.69
CA LYS A 90 6.96 -2.21 -8.91
C LYS A 90 5.56 -1.94 -9.45
N VAL A 91 5.38 -2.21 -10.74
CA VAL A 91 4.11 -2.14 -11.47
C VAL A 91 3.86 -3.46 -12.21
N LEU A 92 2.60 -3.82 -12.43
CA LEU A 92 2.29 -5.02 -13.20
C LEU A 92 2.74 -4.86 -14.66
N ARG A 93 3.16 -5.98 -15.26
CA ARG A 93 3.48 -6.04 -16.69
C ARG A 93 2.21 -6.04 -17.51
N ASP A 94 2.40 -5.77 -18.79
CA ASP A 94 1.34 -5.71 -19.77
C ASP A 94 0.25 -4.72 -19.32
N ASP A 95 -0.89 -4.73 -19.89
CA ASP A 95 -1.98 -3.81 -19.54
C ASP A 95 -2.78 -4.23 -18.29
N ARG A 96 -2.21 -5.06 -17.44
CA ARG A 96 -2.88 -5.48 -16.20
C ARG A 96 -2.98 -4.33 -15.20
N CYS A 97 -4.21 -4.07 -14.76
CA CYS A 97 -4.48 -3.12 -13.70
C CYS A 97 -4.23 -3.75 -12.31
N CYS A 98 -3.41 -3.11 -11.49
CA CYS A 98 -3.31 -3.45 -10.07
C CYS A 98 -4.47 -2.79 -9.32
N HIS A 99 -5.58 -3.52 -9.15
CA HIS A 99 -6.75 -3.01 -8.40
C HIS A 99 -6.84 -3.53 -6.97
N ALA A 100 -5.87 -4.32 -6.52
CA ALA A 100 -5.78 -4.80 -5.14
C ALA A 100 -5.48 -3.65 -4.15
N LYS A 101 -5.99 -3.74 -2.93
CA LYS A 101 -5.66 -2.88 -1.80
C LYS A 101 -5.30 -3.80 -0.65
N ILE A 102 -3.99 -3.94 -0.41
CA ILE A 102 -3.41 -4.93 0.50
C ILE A 102 -2.26 -4.29 1.27
N ILE A 103 -2.20 -4.55 2.56
CA ILE A 103 -1.03 -4.28 3.40
C ILE A 103 -0.76 -5.56 4.17
N ILE A 104 0.41 -6.19 4.00
CA ILE A 104 0.84 -7.37 4.76
C ILE A 104 2.06 -6.98 5.58
N VAL A 105 2.07 -7.30 6.86
CA VAL A 105 3.20 -7.02 7.75
C VAL A 105 3.71 -8.33 8.35
N ASP A 106 5.02 -8.54 8.21
CA ASP A 106 5.79 -9.66 8.78
C ASP A 106 5.21 -11.06 8.47
N ARG A 107 4.28 -11.16 7.50
CA ARG A 107 3.49 -12.37 7.17
C ARG A 107 2.68 -12.90 8.35
N ASP A 108 2.31 -12.01 9.25
CA ASP A 108 1.60 -12.28 10.49
C ASP A 108 0.20 -11.65 10.50
N ARG A 109 0.08 -10.43 9.96
CA ARG A 109 -1.18 -9.71 9.85
C ARG A 109 -1.29 -8.99 8.51
N ALA A 110 -2.53 -8.80 8.05
CA ALA A 110 -2.79 -8.05 6.83
C ALA A 110 -4.08 -7.22 6.92
N ILE A 111 -4.13 -6.15 6.14
CA ILE A 111 -5.38 -5.46 5.81
C ILE A 111 -5.66 -5.65 4.33
N ILE A 112 -6.87 -6.07 4.00
CA ILE A 112 -7.39 -6.14 2.63
C ILE A 112 -8.75 -5.45 2.54
N GLY A 113 -9.06 -4.86 1.41
CA GLY A 113 -10.38 -4.24 1.23
C GLY A 113 -10.48 -3.29 0.05
N SER A 114 -11.30 -2.27 0.21
CA SER A 114 -11.53 -1.28 -0.85
C SER A 114 -10.69 -0.01 -0.71
N HIS A 115 -10.12 0.29 0.46
CA HIS A 115 -9.38 1.51 0.73
C HIS A 115 -8.10 1.64 -0.09
N ASN A 116 -8.01 2.68 -0.90
CA ASN A 116 -6.76 3.14 -1.47
C ASN A 116 -5.97 4.01 -0.48
N LEU A 117 -4.67 4.15 -0.69
CA LEU A 117 -3.83 5.10 0.04
C LEU A 117 -3.99 6.51 -0.54
N SER A 118 -5.20 7.06 -0.46
CA SER A 118 -5.54 8.38 -0.99
C SER A 118 -6.46 9.14 -0.05
N VAL A 119 -6.38 10.49 -0.08
CA VAL A 119 -7.21 11.34 0.79
C VAL A 119 -8.69 11.06 0.61
N ARG A 120 -9.13 10.90 -0.64
CA ARG A 120 -10.54 10.64 -0.93
C ARG A 120 -11.01 9.31 -0.33
N SER A 121 -10.22 8.26 -0.46
CA SER A 121 -10.54 6.94 0.08
C SER A 121 -10.57 6.94 1.61
N CYS A 122 -9.63 7.64 2.24
CA CYS A 122 -9.52 7.66 3.70
C CYS A 122 -10.50 8.61 4.42
N HIS A 123 -11.21 9.51 3.70
CA HIS A 123 -12.02 10.55 4.34
C HIS A 123 -13.37 10.86 3.68
N ASN A 124 -13.62 10.43 2.45
CA ASN A 124 -14.79 10.88 1.70
C ASN A 124 -15.62 9.75 1.07
N ASN A 125 -15.02 8.60 0.82
CA ASN A 125 -15.73 7.46 0.25
C ASN A 125 -16.35 6.62 1.36
N PHE A 126 -17.37 5.82 0.99
CA PHE A 126 -17.77 4.66 1.77
C PHE A 126 -16.86 3.50 1.40
N GLU A 127 -16.06 3.05 2.34
CA GLU A 127 -15.05 2.01 2.13
C GLU A 127 -15.10 0.96 3.26
N ILE A 128 -14.82 -0.28 2.93
CA ILE A 128 -14.73 -1.36 3.91
C ILE A 128 -13.44 -2.14 3.69
N SER A 129 -12.70 -2.36 4.77
CA SER A 129 -11.53 -3.24 4.80
C SER A 129 -11.61 -4.21 5.97
N TYR A 130 -10.76 -5.22 5.94
CA TYR A 130 -10.71 -6.24 6.98
C TYR A 130 -9.26 -6.47 7.42
N LEU A 131 -9.01 -6.37 8.72
CA LEU A 131 -7.76 -6.78 9.34
C LEU A 131 -7.80 -8.29 9.59
N ILE A 132 -6.89 -9.01 8.95
CA ILE A 132 -6.72 -10.46 8.99
C ILE A 132 -5.55 -10.80 9.91
N ASP A 133 -5.73 -11.83 10.74
CA ASP A 133 -4.73 -12.38 11.64
C ASP A 133 -4.74 -13.93 11.67
N ASP A 134 -5.57 -14.56 10.82
CA ASP A 134 -5.55 -16.02 10.71
C ASP A 134 -4.39 -16.49 9.81
N PRO A 135 -3.60 -17.48 10.28
CA PRO A 135 -2.38 -17.90 9.58
C PRO A 135 -2.61 -18.46 8.16
N ALA A 136 -3.73 -19.15 7.93
CA ALA A 136 -4.02 -19.77 6.64
C ALA A 136 -4.30 -18.72 5.55
N SER A 137 -5.13 -17.72 5.87
CA SER A 137 -5.41 -16.59 4.97
C SER A 137 -4.15 -15.77 4.70
N ILE A 138 -3.35 -15.48 5.74
CA ILE A 138 -2.09 -14.75 5.59
C ILE A 138 -1.10 -15.51 4.70
N ALA A 139 -0.91 -16.80 4.90
CA ALA A 139 -0.02 -17.62 4.08
C ALA A 139 -0.46 -17.61 2.61
N ARG A 140 -1.76 -17.77 2.35
CA ARG A 140 -2.30 -17.73 0.98
C ARG A 140 -2.12 -16.35 0.33
N LEU A 141 -2.43 -15.28 1.06
CA LEU A 141 -2.30 -13.90 0.58
C LEU A 141 -0.83 -13.58 0.26
N SER A 142 0.08 -13.95 1.16
CA SER A 142 1.52 -13.74 0.99
C SER A 142 2.05 -14.49 -0.23
N ALA A 143 1.64 -15.75 -0.44
CA ALA A 143 2.06 -16.54 -1.59
C ALA A 143 1.56 -15.94 -2.92
N VAL A 144 0.35 -15.39 -2.95
CA VAL A 144 -0.18 -14.69 -4.14
C VAL A 144 0.60 -13.39 -4.38
N TYR A 145 0.85 -12.60 -3.33
CA TYR A 145 1.62 -11.37 -3.44
C TYR A 145 3.04 -11.63 -3.95
N ASP A 146 3.75 -12.64 -3.40
CA ASP A 146 5.11 -12.98 -3.79
C ASP A 146 5.22 -13.35 -5.27
N ARG A 147 4.30 -14.16 -5.78
CA ARG A 147 4.25 -14.47 -7.23
C ARG A 147 4.01 -13.21 -8.05
N THR A 148 3.05 -12.39 -7.64
CA THR A 148 2.69 -11.17 -8.35
C THR A 148 3.84 -10.17 -8.41
N ILE A 149 4.56 -9.97 -7.29
CA ILE A 149 5.68 -9.02 -7.23
C ILE A 149 6.91 -9.53 -7.98
N LEU A 150 7.10 -10.86 -8.09
CA LEU A 150 8.18 -11.45 -8.90
C LEU A 150 7.96 -11.20 -10.40
N ASP A 151 6.72 -11.34 -10.87
CA ASP A 151 6.35 -11.12 -12.26
C ASP A 151 6.26 -9.63 -12.63
N ALA A 152 6.19 -8.75 -11.64
CA ALA A 152 6.09 -7.31 -11.85
C ALA A 152 7.44 -6.69 -12.25
N GLN A 153 7.38 -5.56 -12.97
CA GLN A 153 8.55 -4.80 -13.40
C GLN A 153 8.81 -3.59 -12.49
N PRO A 154 10.06 -3.11 -12.40
CA PRO A 154 10.34 -1.88 -11.67
C PRO A 154 9.49 -0.71 -12.20
N ALA A 155 8.96 0.12 -11.29
CA ALA A 155 8.31 1.36 -11.68
C ALA A 155 9.38 2.34 -12.23
N THR A 156 9.16 2.86 -13.41
CA THR A 156 10.06 3.83 -14.08
C THR A 156 9.86 5.24 -13.58
#